data_30c6864a76b6e877cb7e5d89f3634c29
#
_entry.id   30c6864a76b6e877cb7e5d89f3634c29
#
_cell.length_a   1.000
_cell.length_b   1.000
_cell.length_c   1.000
_cell.angle_alpha   90.00
_cell.angle_beta   90.00
_cell.angle_gamma   90.00
#
_symmetry.space_group_name_H-M   'P 1'
#
loop_
_entity.id
_entity.type
_entity.pdbx_description
1 polymer ?
#
loop_
_entity_poly.entity_id
_entity_poly.type
_entity_poly.pdbx_seq_one_letter_code
_entity_poly.pdbx_strand_id
1 'polypeptide(L)'
;MGKLLALLAAIAVVLAACSSGGDDAAIADAPEPEEGPANEPEGEFEFNLPTGAVIDFGTAPVSPEGDLSPENQAALELITSTDIDELPFTNEQIEAIGFLGESGDPRLAWVFSDILRFTRDAGRAVALGDASNALLGDEFNGSDWGALTDRLLAWDIPAPPGYIDAKRAIYSSILSEWEPFFEPNGIVDWRFVSWGGVRIDDQPYNDTPGTTCNCIPAVDNPEVMTVAQANEGDWLTPDTVIFGVEINGEARAYPRQIMEVREMVNDTLGGRDFGMPYCTLCGSAQVWFTDNLPEGIERPILRTSGLLTRSNKVMYELNTNSVFDTFLGNALTGPLLEAGIQLEQHTVVTSSWGAWSEEHPDTTVLVEELALGRDFDFRANRDADGPIFPIGDVDPRLDVQEDVLGIIREDGTPIAFHVNSAIGALQAGQTISVDGINIVLSGDGIRAIDDDGNDIVGHQSFWFAWSQFNEDTDLWPEV
;
A
#
# COMPACT_ATOMS: atom_id res chain seq x y z
N MET A 1 -11.33 -28.29 47.22
CA MET A 1 -10.86 -27.54 48.41
C MET A 1 -10.23 -26.29 47.88
N GLY A 2 -10.76 -25.22 47.91
CA GLY A 2 -11.46 -24.17 48.67
C GLY A 2 -10.76 -22.90 48.28
N LYS A 3 -11.27 -21.72 48.15
CA LYS A 3 -12.47 -21.04 48.62
C LYS A 3 -12.75 -19.83 47.71
N LEU A 4 -14.01 -19.61 47.42
CA LEU A 4 -14.67 -18.36 47.00
C LEU A 4 -14.33 -17.21 47.95
N LEU A 5 -14.20 -15.98 47.42
CA LEU A 5 -14.62 -14.77 48.16
C LEU A 5 -15.20 -13.75 47.14
N ALA A 6 -16.49 -13.50 47.32
CA ALA A 6 -17.28 -12.46 46.72
C ALA A 6 -17.11 -11.16 47.50
N LEU A 7 -17.11 -10.02 46.82
CA LEU A 7 -17.35 -8.71 47.45
C LEU A 7 -18.43 -7.96 46.68
N LEU A 8 -19.57 -7.84 47.34
CA LEU A 8 -20.69 -6.97 47.01
C LEU A 8 -20.39 -5.54 47.51
N ALA A 9 -20.66 -4.54 46.67
CA ALA A 9 -20.82 -3.17 47.13
C ALA A 9 -22.09 -2.55 46.53
N ALA A 10 -22.83 -1.92 47.41
CA ALA A 10 -24.25 -1.59 47.33
C ALA A 10 -24.55 -0.33 46.51
N ILE A 11 -25.72 -0.38 45.89
CA ILE A 11 -26.46 0.71 45.24
C ILE A 11 -27.21 1.51 46.32
N ALA A 12 -27.11 2.84 46.30
CA ALA A 12 -27.98 3.73 47.04
C ALA A 12 -28.87 4.50 46.05
N VAL A 13 -30.15 4.17 46.08
CA VAL A 13 -31.25 4.89 45.41
C VAL A 13 -31.72 6.00 46.33
N VAL A 14 -31.84 7.24 45.83
CA VAL A 14 -32.59 8.31 46.49
C VAL A 14 -33.79 8.68 45.62
N LEU A 15 -34.96 8.31 46.12
CA LEU A 15 -36.28 8.79 45.70
C LEU A 15 -36.60 10.06 46.46
N ALA A 16 -37.02 11.11 45.78
CA ALA A 16 -37.77 12.21 46.39
C ALA A 16 -39.04 12.50 45.60
N ALA A 17 -40.11 12.56 46.32
CA ALA A 17 -41.49 12.52 45.88
C ALA A 17 -42.08 13.88 45.51
N CYS A 18 -43.17 13.79 44.79
CA CYS A 18 -44.11 14.82 44.34
C CYS A 18 -44.73 15.68 45.45
N SER A 19 -45.03 16.91 45.12
CA SER A 19 -46.28 17.53 45.61
C SER A 19 -46.83 18.49 44.56
N SER A 20 -48.16 18.36 44.39
CA SER A 20 -49.06 19.08 43.53
C SER A 20 -49.39 20.47 44.08
N GLY A 21 -49.65 21.43 43.21
CA GLY A 21 -50.33 22.68 43.51
C GLY A 21 -50.58 23.45 42.22
N GLY A 22 -51.83 23.47 41.79
CA GLY A 22 -52.27 24.28 40.68
C GLY A 22 -52.48 25.73 41.11
N ASP A 23 -52.33 26.63 40.14
CA ASP A 23 -53.17 27.83 40.04
C ASP A 23 -53.01 28.51 38.68
N ASP A 24 -54.12 28.95 38.12
CA ASP A 24 -54.28 29.66 36.86
C ASP A 24 -53.52 31.00 36.83
N ALA A 25 -52.77 31.28 35.78
CA ALA A 25 -52.42 32.66 35.42
C ALA A 25 -52.10 32.78 33.90
N ALA A 26 -52.93 33.60 33.30
CA ALA A 26 -52.75 34.48 32.13
C ALA A 26 -51.66 34.17 31.08
N ILE A 27 -52.13 34.02 29.85
CA ILE A 27 -51.38 34.08 28.62
C ILE A 27 -50.76 35.48 28.48
N ALA A 28 -49.42 35.55 28.61
CA ALA A 28 -48.64 36.70 28.19
C ALA A 28 -47.95 36.37 26.85
N ASP A 29 -48.00 37.32 25.92
CA ASP A 29 -47.39 37.25 24.60
C ASP A 29 -45.92 36.80 24.68
N ALA A 30 -45.52 35.81 23.83
CA ALA A 30 -44.15 35.39 23.64
C ALA A 30 -43.36 36.54 22.99
N PRO A 31 -42.16 36.86 23.50
CA PRO A 31 -41.26 37.78 22.80
C PRO A 31 -40.78 37.14 21.50
N GLU A 32 -40.70 37.98 20.44
CA GLU A 32 -40.03 37.61 19.19
C GLU A 32 -38.61 37.07 19.46
N PRO A 33 -38.14 36.07 18.71
CA PRO A 33 -36.78 35.57 18.87
C PRO A 33 -35.81 36.71 18.53
N GLU A 34 -34.97 37.07 19.50
CA GLU A 34 -33.79 37.92 19.24
C GLU A 34 -32.90 37.15 18.26
N GLU A 35 -32.63 37.74 17.09
CA GLU A 35 -31.54 37.28 16.21
C GLU A 35 -30.24 37.30 17.03
N GLY A 36 -29.75 36.14 17.39
CA GLY A 36 -28.43 35.98 17.97
C GLY A 36 -27.38 36.57 17.02
N PRO A 37 -26.26 37.09 17.55
CA PRO A 37 -25.21 37.62 16.70
C PRO A 37 -24.79 36.54 15.67
N ALA A 38 -24.77 36.95 14.39
CA ALA A 38 -24.19 36.14 13.32
C ALA A 38 -22.79 35.71 13.80
N ASN A 39 -22.53 34.41 13.85
CA ASN A 39 -21.18 33.90 14.10
C ASN A 39 -20.27 34.53 13.05
N GLU A 40 -19.35 35.40 13.49
CA GLU A 40 -18.21 35.75 12.67
C GLU A 40 -17.47 34.45 12.32
N PRO A 41 -16.94 34.28 11.08
CA PRO A 41 -16.23 33.09 10.72
C PRO A 41 -15.06 32.90 11.69
N GLU A 42 -15.06 31.77 12.40
CA GLU A 42 -13.96 31.36 13.25
C GLU A 42 -12.70 31.38 12.41
N GLY A 43 -11.57 31.80 12.99
CA GLY A 43 -10.32 32.11 12.29
C GLY A 43 -9.85 31.05 11.30
N GLU A 44 -9.04 31.46 10.33
CA GLU A 44 -8.44 30.59 9.32
C GLU A 44 -7.88 29.33 10.00
N PHE A 45 -8.23 28.14 9.46
CA PHE A 45 -7.69 26.87 9.92
C PHE A 45 -6.17 26.89 9.70
N GLU A 46 -5.39 26.71 10.76
CA GLU A 46 -3.93 26.66 10.66
C GLU A 46 -3.51 25.24 10.28
N PHE A 47 -2.82 25.11 9.14
CA PHE A 47 -2.24 23.86 8.69
C PHE A 47 -0.97 23.55 9.47
N ASN A 48 -0.89 22.34 10.02
CA ASN A 48 0.32 21.81 10.63
C ASN A 48 0.72 20.54 9.88
N LEU A 49 1.67 20.68 8.96
CA LEU A 49 2.17 19.58 8.16
C LEU A 49 3.36 18.93 8.89
N PRO A 50 3.27 17.63 9.21
CA PRO A 50 4.42 16.87 9.68
C PRO A 50 5.43 16.73 8.54
N THR A 51 6.59 17.41 8.64
CA THR A 51 7.64 17.31 7.63
C THR A 51 8.52 16.10 7.86
N GLY A 52 8.91 15.44 6.79
CA GLY A 52 9.79 14.28 6.81
C GLY A 52 11.24 14.62 7.17
N ALA A 53 11.97 13.64 7.62
CA ALA A 53 13.40 13.75 7.82
C ALA A 53 14.15 13.60 6.50
N VAL A 54 15.10 14.49 6.22
CA VAL A 54 16.06 14.30 5.13
C VAL A 54 17.12 13.31 5.57
N ILE A 55 17.20 12.16 4.90
CA ILE A 55 18.23 11.15 5.15
C ILE A 55 19.42 11.45 4.24
N ASP A 56 20.59 11.68 4.85
CA ASP A 56 21.83 11.86 4.09
C ASP A 56 22.48 10.48 3.83
N PHE A 57 22.34 9.99 2.61
CA PHE A 57 22.98 8.75 2.15
C PHE A 57 24.44 8.94 1.74
N GLY A 58 24.98 10.17 1.79
CA GLY A 58 26.32 10.51 1.32
C GLY A 58 26.39 10.61 -0.21
N THR A 59 27.63 10.58 -0.74
CA THR A 59 27.87 10.71 -2.18
C THR A 59 27.91 9.36 -2.86
N ALA A 60 27.09 9.19 -3.90
CA ALA A 60 27.09 7.98 -4.73
C ALA A 60 28.47 7.71 -5.35
N PRO A 61 28.95 6.46 -5.33
CA PRO A 61 30.16 6.08 -6.05
C PRO A 61 29.93 6.17 -7.57
N VAL A 62 31.01 6.50 -8.29
CA VAL A 62 30.94 6.60 -9.75
C VAL A 62 30.86 5.20 -10.36
N SER A 63 29.80 4.96 -11.11
CA SER A 63 29.64 3.70 -11.87
C SER A 63 30.36 3.75 -13.21
N PRO A 64 31.09 2.70 -13.61
CA PRO A 64 31.71 2.62 -14.93
C PRO A 64 30.64 2.45 -16.00
N GLU A 65 30.96 2.93 -17.22
CA GLU A 65 30.17 2.67 -18.41
C GLU A 65 30.60 1.35 -19.09
N GLY A 66 29.68 0.73 -19.85
CA GLY A 66 29.97 -0.44 -20.69
C GLY A 66 29.81 -1.78 -19.97
N ASP A 67 30.29 -2.82 -20.65
CA ASP A 67 30.16 -4.21 -20.22
C ASP A 67 31.08 -4.56 -19.04
N LEU A 68 30.73 -5.63 -18.32
CA LEU A 68 31.63 -6.24 -17.33
C LEU A 68 32.86 -6.86 -18.02
N SER A 69 33.99 -6.91 -17.32
CA SER A 69 35.11 -7.70 -17.79
C SER A 69 34.71 -9.18 -17.92
N PRO A 70 35.34 -9.96 -18.79
CA PRO A 70 35.06 -11.40 -18.91
C PRO A 70 35.22 -12.15 -17.57
N GLU A 71 36.18 -11.71 -16.74
CA GLU A 71 36.44 -12.27 -15.43
C GLU A 71 35.31 -11.93 -14.44
N ASN A 72 34.84 -10.67 -14.43
CA ASN A 72 33.68 -10.26 -13.60
C ASN A 72 32.42 -10.99 -14.05
N GLN A 73 32.20 -11.11 -15.35
CA GLN A 73 31.04 -11.84 -15.88
C GLN A 73 31.07 -13.32 -15.44
N ALA A 74 32.20 -13.98 -15.53
CA ALA A 74 32.34 -15.39 -15.11
C ALA A 74 32.14 -15.56 -13.58
N ALA A 75 32.62 -14.62 -12.78
CA ALA A 75 32.42 -14.64 -11.35
C ALA A 75 30.96 -14.39 -10.99
N LEU A 76 30.28 -13.46 -11.70
CA LEU A 76 28.85 -13.19 -11.55
C LEU A 76 28.00 -14.43 -11.88
N GLU A 77 28.28 -15.10 -13.01
CA GLU A 77 27.61 -16.34 -13.40
C GLU A 77 27.79 -17.44 -12.35
N LEU A 78 28.99 -17.55 -11.76
CA LEU A 78 29.29 -18.55 -10.74
C LEU A 78 28.42 -18.35 -9.47
N ILE A 79 28.25 -17.12 -9.01
CA ILE A 79 27.48 -16.86 -7.79
C ILE A 79 25.95 -16.89 -8.00
N THR A 80 25.48 -16.69 -9.23
CA THR A 80 24.04 -16.68 -9.57
C THR A 80 23.53 -18.03 -10.11
N SER A 81 24.40 -18.93 -10.56
CA SER A 81 24.02 -20.23 -11.13
C SER A 81 23.67 -21.31 -10.08
N THR A 82 23.76 -20.99 -8.82
CA THR A 82 23.55 -21.95 -7.70
C THR A 82 22.20 -21.73 -7.06
N ASP A 83 21.57 -22.82 -6.66
CA ASP A 83 20.38 -22.75 -5.80
C ASP A 83 20.73 -22.05 -4.48
N ILE A 84 20.19 -20.86 -4.33
CA ILE A 84 20.54 -19.97 -3.21
C ILE A 84 19.89 -20.42 -1.89
N ASP A 85 18.79 -21.15 -1.96
CA ASP A 85 18.05 -21.56 -0.75
C ASP A 85 18.64 -22.82 -0.09
N GLU A 86 19.18 -23.75 -0.86
CA GLU A 86 19.49 -25.10 -0.37
C GLU A 86 20.88 -25.28 0.26
N LEU A 87 21.91 -24.51 -0.12
CA LEU A 87 23.28 -24.77 0.28
C LEU A 87 24.08 -23.52 0.70
N PRO A 88 25.00 -23.63 1.67
CA PRO A 88 26.00 -22.59 1.87
C PRO A 88 26.85 -22.46 0.60
N PHE A 89 27.30 -21.25 0.30
CA PHE A 89 28.21 -21.02 -0.82
C PHE A 89 29.50 -21.84 -0.64
N THR A 90 30.00 -22.35 -1.74
CA THR A 90 31.30 -23.00 -1.78
C THR A 90 32.41 -21.97 -1.55
N ASN A 91 33.63 -22.45 -1.20
CA ASN A 91 34.79 -21.56 -1.09
C ASN A 91 35.05 -20.79 -2.39
N GLU A 92 34.85 -21.44 -3.54
CA GLU A 92 35.01 -20.82 -4.85
C GLU A 92 34.02 -19.66 -5.08
N GLN A 93 32.76 -19.81 -4.63
CA GLN A 93 31.77 -18.75 -4.71
C GLN A 93 32.07 -17.59 -3.74
N ILE A 94 32.57 -17.89 -2.54
CA ILE A 94 33.01 -16.85 -1.58
C ILE A 94 34.21 -16.07 -2.13
N GLU A 95 35.16 -16.78 -2.76
CA GLU A 95 36.30 -16.15 -3.45
C GLU A 95 35.83 -15.29 -4.65
N ALA A 96 34.80 -15.73 -5.41
CA ALA A 96 34.22 -14.96 -6.50
C ALA A 96 33.49 -13.69 -5.99
N ILE A 97 32.79 -13.76 -4.86
CA ILE A 97 32.19 -12.57 -4.23
C ILE A 97 33.27 -11.56 -3.83
N GLY A 98 34.35 -12.02 -3.18
CA GLY A 98 35.47 -11.15 -2.83
C GLY A 98 36.12 -10.49 -4.06
N PHE A 99 36.34 -11.29 -5.13
CA PHE A 99 36.87 -10.80 -6.39
C PHE A 99 36.00 -9.73 -7.04
N LEU A 100 34.66 -9.93 -7.06
CA LEU A 100 33.69 -8.93 -7.53
C LEU A 100 33.70 -7.66 -6.66
N GLY A 101 33.84 -7.80 -5.34
CA GLY A 101 33.98 -6.68 -4.41
C GLY A 101 35.22 -5.82 -4.67
N GLU A 102 36.32 -6.41 -5.13
CA GLU A 102 37.57 -5.71 -5.48
C GLU A 102 37.54 -5.08 -6.89
N SER A 103 36.50 -5.34 -7.70
CA SER A 103 36.39 -4.86 -9.09
C SER A 103 36.28 -3.34 -9.22
N GLY A 104 35.78 -2.65 -8.18
CA GLY A 104 35.50 -1.22 -8.19
C GLY A 104 34.25 -0.84 -9.00
N ASP A 105 33.39 -1.80 -9.35
CA ASP A 105 32.14 -1.56 -10.08
C ASP A 105 30.93 -1.61 -9.13
N PRO A 106 30.40 -0.45 -8.66
CA PRO A 106 29.32 -0.39 -7.67
C PRO A 106 27.99 -0.99 -8.18
N ARG A 107 27.81 -1.13 -9.50
CA ARG A 107 26.61 -1.74 -10.08
C ARG A 107 26.39 -3.18 -9.62
N LEU A 108 27.48 -3.91 -9.31
CA LEU A 108 27.42 -5.30 -8.84
C LEU A 108 26.75 -5.44 -7.46
N ALA A 109 26.71 -4.37 -6.68
CA ALA A 109 26.04 -4.38 -5.36
C ALA A 109 24.55 -4.69 -5.44
N TRP A 110 23.87 -4.44 -6.57
CA TRP A 110 22.50 -4.88 -6.79
C TRP A 110 22.33 -6.40 -6.72
N VAL A 111 23.27 -7.14 -7.33
CA VAL A 111 23.23 -8.60 -7.29
C VAL A 111 23.52 -9.11 -5.87
N PHE A 112 24.41 -8.44 -5.15
CA PHE A 112 24.67 -8.79 -3.74
C PHE A 112 23.45 -8.52 -2.86
N SER A 113 22.74 -7.41 -3.08
CA SER A 113 21.47 -7.12 -2.40
C SER A 113 20.43 -8.20 -2.67
N ASP A 114 20.23 -8.61 -3.92
CA ASP A 114 19.28 -9.66 -4.27
C ASP A 114 19.61 -11.00 -3.59
N ILE A 115 20.88 -11.40 -3.56
CA ILE A 115 21.30 -12.63 -2.87
C ILE A 115 21.11 -12.49 -1.34
N LEU A 116 21.47 -11.33 -0.76
CA LEU A 116 21.30 -11.07 0.67
C LEU A 116 19.84 -11.20 1.12
N ARG A 117 18.90 -10.78 0.28
CA ARG A 117 17.46 -10.86 0.57
C ARG A 117 17.00 -12.27 0.94
N PHE A 118 17.62 -13.29 0.35
CA PHE A 118 17.30 -14.69 0.58
C PHE A 118 18.31 -15.40 1.50
N THR A 119 19.43 -14.75 1.83
CA THR A 119 20.50 -15.36 2.60
C THR A 119 20.13 -15.53 4.07
N ARG A 120 20.24 -16.78 4.57
CA ARG A 120 20.07 -17.12 5.99
C ARG A 120 21.39 -17.57 6.65
N ASP A 121 22.45 -17.74 5.86
CA ASP A 121 23.78 -18.13 6.32
C ASP A 121 24.62 -16.90 6.68
N ALA A 122 25.12 -16.86 7.91
CA ALA A 122 25.88 -15.72 8.41
C ALA A 122 27.21 -15.52 7.68
N GLY A 123 27.88 -16.59 7.26
CA GLY A 123 29.14 -16.51 6.51
C GLY A 123 28.95 -15.90 5.13
N ARG A 124 27.88 -16.29 4.44
CA ARG A 124 27.47 -15.72 3.17
C ARG A 124 27.12 -14.25 3.31
N ALA A 125 26.32 -13.89 4.32
CA ALA A 125 25.93 -12.51 4.57
C ALA A 125 27.16 -11.61 4.84
N VAL A 126 28.15 -12.09 5.60
CA VAL A 126 29.40 -11.37 5.83
C VAL A 126 30.18 -11.17 4.54
N ALA A 127 30.35 -12.22 3.72
CA ALA A 127 31.11 -12.11 2.46
C ALA A 127 30.46 -11.10 1.48
N LEU A 128 29.13 -11.15 1.34
CA LEU A 128 28.38 -10.21 0.51
C LEU A 128 28.45 -8.78 1.07
N GLY A 129 28.37 -8.65 2.39
CA GLY A 129 28.50 -7.36 3.08
C GLY A 129 29.87 -6.71 2.91
N ASP A 130 30.94 -7.49 3.09
CA ASP A 130 32.31 -7.02 2.90
C ASP A 130 32.56 -6.58 1.43
N ALA A 131 32.05 -7.37 0.47
CA ALA A 131 32.15 -7.03 -0.95
C ALA A 131 31.33 -5.78 -1.30
N SER A 132 30.13 -5.61 -0.73
CA SER A 132 29.31 -4.42 -0.90
C SER A 132 30.01 -3.18 -0.34
N ASN A 133 30.58 -3.27 0.86
CA ASN A 133 31.38 -2.18 1.46
C ASN A 133 32.59 -1.78 0.61
N ALA A 134 33.28 -2.77 0.03
CA ALA A 134 34.40 -2.51 -0.85
C ALA A 134 34.00 -1.76 -2.14
N LEU A 135 32.84 -2.11 -2.72
CA LEU A 135 32.32 -1.46 -3.94
C LEU A 135 31.78 -0.06 -3.69
N LEU A 136 31.08 0.13 -2.58
CA LEU A 136 30.36 1.38 -2.30
C LEU A 136 31.22 2.42 -1.56
N GLY A 137 32.39 2.01 -1.08
CA GLY A 137 33.33 2.92 -0.41
C GLY A 137 32.83 3.51 0.90
N ASP A 138 31.86 2.84 1.56
CA ASP A 138 31.20 3.36 2.75
C ASP A 138 31.23 2.34 3.90
N GLU A 139 31.43 2.84 5.12
CA GLU A 139 31.34 2.04 6.34
C GLU A 139 29.89 1.96 6.81
N PHE A 140 29.12 1.09 6.20
CA PHE A 140 27.80 0.73 6.68
C PHE A 140 27.74 -0.78 6.96
N ASN A 141 26.65 -1.23 7.58
CA ASN A 141 26.46 -2.66 7.78
C ASN A 141 26.03 -3.34 6.46
N GLY A 142 26.98 -3.60 5.55
CA GLY A 142 26.69 -4.19 4.24
C GLY A 142 26.12 -5.60 4.27
N SER A 143 26.10 -6.26 5.43
CA SER A 143 25.36 -7.50 5.64
C SER A 143 23.89 -7.29 6.02
N ASP A 144 23.48 -6.06 6.24
CA ASP A 144 22.09 -5.65 6.40
C ASP A 144 21.49 -5.34 5.03
N TRP A 145 20.65 -6.26 4.57
CA TRP A 145 19.97 -6.12 3.28
C TRP A 145 19.22 -4.79 3.15
N GLY A 146 18.48 -4.37 4.20
CA GLY A 146 17.72 -3.13 4.19
C GLY A 146 18.62 -1.91 3.98
N ALA A 147 19.66 -1.79 4.79
CA ALA A 147 20.59 -0.67 4.72
C ALA A 147 21.35 -0.60 3.38
N LEU A 148 21.71 -1.75 2.81
CA LEU A 148 22.33 -1.82 1.47
C LEU A 148 21.35 -1.37 0.39
N THR A 149 20.13 -1.92 0.41
CA THR A 149 19.14 -1.67 -0.64
C THR A 149 18.67 -0.21 -0.62
N ASP A 150 18.43 0.38 0.56
CA ASP A 150 18.06 1.79 0.68
C ASP A 150 19.10 2.72 0.02
N ARG A 151 20.40 2.43 0.23
CA ARG A 151 21.46 3.20 -0.41
C ARG A 151 21.49 3.07 -1.91
N LEU A 152 21.35 1.85 -2.43
CA LEU A 152 21.31 1.60 -3.86
C LEU A 152 20.14 2.31 -4.54
N LEU A 153 18.98 2.32 -3.87
CA LEU A 153 17.78 3.05 -4.32
C LEU A 153 18.01 4.57 -4.30
N ALA A 154 18.49 5.11 -3.17
CA ALA A 154 18.70 6.54 -2.98
C ALA A 154 19.76 7.13 -3.92
N TRP A 155 20.79 6.35 -4.23
CA TRP A 155 21.84 6.76 -5.16
C TRP A 155 21.51 6.49 -6.62
N ASP A 156 20.39 5.83 -6.90
CA ASP A 156 20.00 5.39 -8.25
C ASP A 156 21.15 4.71 -9.01
N ILE A 157 21.89 3.83 -8.31
CA ILE A 157 23.00 3.10 -8.92
C ILE A 157 22.50 2.32 -10.12
N PRO A 158 23.10 2.48 -11.33
CA PRO A 158 22.67 1.73 -12.50
C PRO A 158 22.88 0.21 -12.33
N ALA A 159 22.05 -0.59 -12.98
CA ALA A 159 22.21 -2.04 -12.98
C ALA A 159 23.47 -2.46 -13.77
N PRO A 160 24.16 -3.56 -13.37
CA PRO A 160 25.21 -4.11 -14.19
C PRO A 160 24.64 -4.74 -15.46
N PRO A 161 25.42 -4.83 -16.55
CA PRO A 161 25.04 -5.61 -17.74
C PRO A 161 24.67 -7.05 -17.37
N GLY A 162 23.57 -7.57 -17.93
CA GLY A 162 23.07 -8.92 -17.63
C GLY A 162 22.32 -9.04 -16.29
N TYR A 163 22.00 -7.93 -15.62
CA TYR A 163 21.34 -7.92 -14.31
C TYR A 163 19.99 -8.65 -14.30
N ILE A 164 19.16 -8.48 -15.32
CA ILE A 164 17.85 -9.14 -15.40
C ILE A 164 18.00 -10.65 -15.40
N ASP A 165 18.98 -11.19 -16.15
CA ASP A 165 19.24 -12.62 -16.19
C ASP A 165 19.79 -13.14 -14.86
N ALA A 166 20.67 -12.37 -14.20
CA ALA A 166 21.19 -12.69 -12.88
C ALA A 166 20.05 -12.70 -11.83
N LYS A 167 19.21 -11.68 -11.83
CA LYS A 167 18.05 -11.59 -10.92
C LYS A 167 17.03 -12.70 -11.19
N ARG A 168 16.73 -13.00 -12.46
CA ARG A 168 15.91 -14.17 -12.85
C ARG A 168 16.46 -15.44 -12.24
N ALA A 169 17.76 -15.71 -12.43
CA ALA A 169 18.38 -16.92 -11.90
C ALA A 169 18.26 -17.01 -10.36
N ILE A 170 18.50 -15.90 -9.64
CA ILE A 170 18.38 -15.82 -8.19
C ILE A 170 16.94 -16.10 -7.76
N TYR A 171 15.97 -15.34 -8.29
CA TYR A 171 14.56 -15.41 -7.86
C TYR A 171 13.91 -16.74 -8.24
N SER A 172 14.18 -17.26 -9.47
CA SER A 172 13.62 -18.55 -9.91
C SER A 172 14.21 -19.74 -9.16
N SER A 173 15.42 -19.62 -8.58
CA SER A 173 15.97 -20.66 -7.70
C SER A 173 15.22 -20.75 -6.37
N ILE A 174 14.64 -19.65 -5.90
CA ILE A 174 13.83 -19.60 -4.66
C ILE A 174 12.40 -20.02 -4.94
N LEU A 175 11.82 -19.53 -6.03
CA LEU A 175 10.45 -19.80 -6.45
C LEU A 175 10.34 -19.78 -7.97
N SER A 176 10.20 -20.97 -8.57
CA SER A 176 10.15 -21.14 -10.04
C SER A 176 8.96 -20.43 -10.68
N GLU A 177 7.91 -20.19 -9.92
CA GLU A 177 6.70 -19.48 -10.35
C GLU A 177 6.95 -18.01 -10.70
N TRP A 178 8.07 -17.42 -10.25
CA TRP A 178 8.46 -16.07 -10.67
C TRP A 178 9.15 -16.00 -12.01
N GLU A 179 9.61 -17.13 -12.57
CA GLU A 179 10.36 -17.14 -13.84
C GLU A 179 9.63 -16.42 -14.98
N PRO A 180 8.30 -16.60 -15.18
CA PRO A 180 7.55 -15.92 -16.23
C PRO A 180 7.53 -14.39 -16.11
N PHE A 181 7.79 -13.83 -14.94
CA PHE A 181 7.74 -12.37 -14.72
C PHE A 181 8.93 -11.65 -15.36
N PHE A 182 10.07 -12.34 -15.49
CA PHE A 182 11.32 -11.76 -16.02
C PHE A 182 11.36 -11.79 -17.54
N GLU A 183 10.37 -11.19 -18.17
CA GLU A 183 10.28 -11.08 -19.62
C GLU A 183 11.31 -10.08 -20.18
N PRO A 184 12.05 -10.42 -21.28
CA PRO A 184 13.07 -9.53 -21.83
C PRO A 184 12.51 -8.20 -22.35
N ASN A 185 11.24 -8.18 -22.75
CA ASN A 185 10.53 -6.99 -23.26
C ASN A 185 9.78 -6.22 -22.18
N GLY A 186 9.88 -6.64 -20.91
CA GLY A 186 9.24 -5.95 -19.79
C GLY A 186 9.80 -4.54 -19.60
N ILE A 187 8.92 -3.64 -19.13
CA ILE A 187 9.27 -2.25 -18.81
C ILE A 187 9.54 -2.05 -17.32
N VAL A 188 9.66 -3.12 -16.56
CA VAL A 188 9.99 -3.10 -15.13
C VAL A 188 11.43 -2.67 -14.92
N ASP A 189 11.65 -1.69 -14.08
CA ASP A 189 12.98 -1.47 -13.51
C ASP A 189 13.21 -2.47 -12.36
N TRP A 190 13.84 -3.59 -12.70
CA TRP A 190 14.07 -4.68 -11.77
C TRP A 190 15.00 -4.33 -10.59
N ARG A 191 15.72 -3.20 -10.65
CA ARG A 191 16.52 -2.71 -9.51
C ARG A 191 15.63 -2.40 -8.32
N PHE A 192 14.45 -1.84 -8.58
CA PHE A 192 13.50 -1.42 -7.57
C PHE A 192 12.63 -2.55 -7.03
N VAL A 193 12.66 -3.73 -7.67
CA VAL A 193 11.84 -4.87 -7.28
C VAL A 193 12.57 -5.76 -6.28
N SER A 194 11.92 -6.09 -5.17
CA SER A 194 12.42 -7.01 -4.15
C SER A 194 11.34 -7.97 -3.65
N TRP A 195 11.74 -9.04 -2.96
CA TRP A 195 10.80 -9.99 -2.36
C TRP A 195 10.19 -9.44 -1.07
N GLY A 196 8.86 -9.39 -1.00
CA GLY A 196 8.08 -8.91 0.14
C GLY A 196 7.95 -9.89 1.32
N GLY A 197 8.59 -11.07 1.27
CA GLY A 197 8.57 -12.02 2.38
C GLY A 197 7.44 -13.06 2.31
N VAL A 198 6.59 -13.03 1.28
CA VAL A 198 5.51 -13.99 1.05
C VAL A 198 5.64 -14.62 -0.33
N ARG A 199 5.06 -15.82 -0.52
CA ARG A 199 5.05 -16.49 -1.81
C ARG A 199 4.00 -15.85 -2.73
N ILE A 200 4.08 -16.16 -4.01
CA ILE A 200 3.06 -15.85 -5.01
C ILE A 200 1.73 -16.49 -4.62
N ASP A 201 0.62 -15.79 -4.85
CA ASP A 201 -0.72 -16.34 -4.79
C ASP A 201 -1.10 -16.90 -6.16
N ASP A 202 -0.91 -18.19 -6.34
CA ASP A 202 -1.24 -18.95 -7.56
C ASP A 202 -2.56 -19.71 -7.45
N GLN A 203 -3.39 -19.38 -6.46
CA GLN A 203 -4.66 -20.06 -6.25
C GLN A 203 -5.60 -19.83 -7.43
N PRO A 204 -6.26 -20.88 -7.93
CA PRO A 204 -7.23 -20.75 -9.01
C PRO A 204 -8.37 -19.79 -8.63
N TYR A 205 -8.94 -19.13 -9.64
CA TYR A 205 -10.09 -18.25 -9.45
C TYR A 205 -11.28 -19.00 -8.84
N ASN A 206 -11.89 -18.40 -7.81
CA ASN A 206 -12.97 -18.99 -7.00
C ASN A 206 -12.59 -20.25 -6.22
N ASP A 207 -11.32 -20.59 -6.09
CA ASP A 207 -10.95 -21.66 -5.18
C ASP A 207 -10.90 -21.09 -3.75
N THR A 208 -11.50 -21.83 -2.81
CA THR A 208 -11.44 -21.43 -1.41
C THR A 208 -10.00 -21.60 -0.95
N PRO A 209 -9.32 -20.51 -0.54
CA PRO A 209 -7.91 -20.59 -0.21
C PRO A 209 -7.72 -21.58 0.93
N GLY A 210 -7.05 -22.66 0.62
CA GLY A 210 -6.57 -23.59 1.64
C GLY A 210 -5.61 -22.83 2.57
N THR A 211 -5.59 -23.19 3.83
CA THR A 211 -4.66 -22.65 4.84
C THR A 211 -3.20 -22.99 4.55
N THR A 212 -2.89 -23.56 3.40
CA THR A 212 -1.62 -24.24 3.09
C THR A 212 -0.70 -23.46 2.17
N CYS A 213 -1.15 -22.39 1.49
CA CYS A 213 -0.21 -21.55 0.77
C CYS A 213 0.55 -20.66 1.75
N ASN A 214 1.86 -20.57 1.64
CA ASN A 214 2.66 -19.54 2.34
C ASN A 214 2.54 -18.19 1.62
N CYS A 215 1.38 -17.95 1.00
CA CYS A 215 1.03 -16.75 0.25
C CYS A 215 0.01 -15.90 1.00
N ILE A 216 -0.38 -14.77 0.43
CA ILE A 216 -1.51 -13.96 0.84
C ILE A 216 -2.62 -14.20 -0.20
N PRO A 217 -3.57 -15.13 0.08
CA PRO A 217 -4.56 -15.51 -0.91
C PRO A 217 -5.63 -14.44 -1.08
N ALA A 218 -5.93 -14.12 -2.34
CA ALA A 218 -7.00 -13.20 -2.71
C ALA A 218 -8.38 -13.73 -2.31
N VAL A 219 -9.35 -12.81 -2.20
CA VAL A 219 -10.77 -13.15 -2.11
C VAL A 219 -11.42 -12.93 -3.47
N ASP A 220 -12.04 -13.95 -4.01
CA ASP A 220 -12.79 -13.87 -5.25
C ASP A 220 -14.30 -13.92 -4.96
N ASN A 221 -15.08 -12.98 -5.52
CA ASN A 221 -16.53 -12.89 -5.32
C ASN A 221 -16.91 -12.98 -3.84
N PRO A 222 -16.52 -12.01 -3.02
CA PRO A 222 -16.66 -12.06 -1.57
C PRO A 222 -18.13 -12.25 -1.14
N GLU A 223 -18.33 -12.94 -0.02
CA GLU A 223 -19.60 -12.87 0.69
C GLU A 223 -19.80 -11.48 1.28
N VAL A 224 -21.05 -11.01 1.29
CA VAL A 224 -21.40 -9.68 1.78
C VAL A 224 -22.59 -9.74 2.73
N MET A 225 -22.64 -8.76 3.65
CA MET A 225 -23.75 -8.51 4.57
C MET A 225 -24.37 -7.15 4.31
N THR A 226 -25.67 -7.01 4.62
CA THR A 226 -26.32 -5.70 4.72
C THR A 226 -25.87 -4.96 5.99
N VAL A 227 -26.08 -3.64 6.03
CA VAL A 227 -25.82 -2.82 7.23
C VAL A 227 -26.47 -3.41 8.48
N ALA A 228 -27.75 -3.84 8.37
CA ALA A 228 -28.47 -4.43 9.50
C ALA A 228 -27.82 -5.71 10.03
N GLN A 229 -27.40 -6.61 9.14
CA GLN A 229 -26.71 -7.85 9.51
C GLN A 229 -25.34 -7.59 10.12
N ALA A 230 -24.58 -6.65 9.55
CA ALA A 230 -23.25 -6.28 10.06
C ALA A 230 -23.32 -5.69 11.47
N ASN A 231 -24.34 -4.88 11.75
CA ASN A 231 -24.54 -4.25 13.05
C ASN A 231 -25.10 -5.19 14.13
N GLU A 232 -25.57 -6.39 13.78
CA GLU A 232 -25.95 -7.44 14.74
C GLU A 232 -24.72 -8.15 15.38
N GLY A 233 -23.54 -8.03 14.76
CA GLY A 233 -22.29 -8.64 15.21
C GLY A 233 -21.38 -7.65 15.96
N ASP A 234 -20.43 -8.19 16.74
CA ASP A 234 -19.45 -7.39 17.49
C ASP A 234 -18.11 -7.22 16.72
N TRP A 235 -18.03 -7.69 15.47
CA TRP A 235 -16.79 -7.70 14.69
C TRP A 235 -16.52 -6.40 13.92
N LEU A 236 -17.55 -5.62 13.67
CA LEU A 236 -17.50 -4.34 12.97
C LEU A 236 -18.06 -3.25 13.87
N THR A 237 -17.22 -2.33 14.28
CA THR A 237 -17.60 -1.18 15.13
C THR A 237 -17.77 0.08 14.28
N PRO A 238 -18.48 1.11 14.74
CA PRO A 238 -18.61 2.37 14.00
C PRO A 238 -17.26 2.98 13.60
N ASP A 239 -16.22 2.81 14.42
CA ASP A 239 -14.87 3.35 14.18
C ASP A 239 -14.00 2.44 13.32
N THR A 240 -14.50 1.28 12.87
CA THR A 240 -13.74 0.37 12.00
C THR A 240 -13.45 1.05 10.67
N VAL A 241 -12.19 1.15 10.30
CA VAL A 241 -11.78 1.71 9.01
C VAL A 241 -12.20 0.77 7.88
N ILE A 242 -12.83 1.35 6.87
CA ILE A 242 -13.26 0.67 5.64
C ILE A 242 -12.73 1.39 4.40
N PHE A 243 -12.64 0.66 3.32
CA PHE A 243 -12.48 1.19 1.97
C PHE A 243 -13.83 1.13 1.28
N GLY A 244 -14.44 2.29 1.05
CA GLY A 244 -15.74 2.44 0.43
C GLY A 244 -15.62 2.57 -1.07
N VAL A 245 -16.46 1.84 -1.80
CA VAL A 245 -16.54 1.87 -3.27
C VAL A 245 -18.01 2.02 -3.68
N GLU A 246 -18.30 2.98 -4.55
CA GLU A 246 -19.62 3.16 -5.14
C GLU A 246 -19.52 3.10 -6.67
N ILE A 247 -20.20 2.15 -7.29
CA ILE A 247 -20.22 1.95 -8.74
C ILE A 247 -21.68 1.88 -9.20
N ASN A 248 -22.06 2.76 -10.13
CA ASN A 248 -23.41 2.79 -10.71
C ASN A 248 -24.56 2.84 -9.68
N GLY A 249 -24.32 3.50 -8.53
CA GLY A 249 -25.29 3.64 -7.44
C GLY A 249 -25.37 2.45 -6.49
N GLU A 250 -24.51 1.46 -6.64
CA GLU A 250 -24.33 0.38 -5.66
C GLU A 250 -23.07 0.68 -4.83
N ALA A 251 -23.21 0.69 -3.48
CA ALA A 251 -22.12 0.92 -2.55
C ALA A 251 -21.70 -0.35 -1.82
N ARG A 252 -20.39 -0.52 -1.61
CA ARG A 252 -19.82 -1.62 -0.83
C ARG A 252 -18.62 -1.16 0.00
N ALA A 253 -18.57 -1.63 1.25
CA ALA A 253 -17.46 -1.41 2.16
C ALA A 253 -16.56 -2.65 2.23
N TYR A 254 -15.25 -2.42 2.23
CA TYR A 254 -14.21 -3.44 2.39
C TYR A 254 -13.44 -3.14 3.68
N PRO A 255 -13.71 -3.85 4.79
CA PRO A 255 -13.06 -3.58 6.07
C PRO A 255 -11.54 -3.74 5.98
N ARG A 256 -10.82 -2.69 6.42
CA ARG A 256 -9.35 -2.66 6.38
C ARG A 256 -8.73 -3.90 7.02
N GLN A 257 -9.28 -4.35 8.13
CA GLN A 257 -8.81 -5.56 8.84
C GLN A 257 -8.86 -6.84 7.98
N ILE A 258 -9.85 -6.97 7.08
CA ILE A 258 -9.91 -8.09 6.12
C ILE A 258 -8.91 -7.85 4.99
N MET A 259 -8.85 -6.62 4.49
CA MET A 259 -7.93 -6.26 3.41
C MET A 259 -6.45 -6.40 3.83
N GLU A 260 -6.10 -6.15 5.09
CA GLU A 260 -4.75 -6.39 5.64
C GLU A 260 -4.32 -7.86 5.62
N VAL A 261 -5.28 -8.78 5.62
CA VAL A 261 -5.03 -10.22 5.58
C VAL A 261 -5.04 -10.77 4.14
N ARG A 262 -5.92 -10.21 3.30
CA ARG A 262 -6.16 -10.71 1.93
C ARG A 262 -5.39 -9.96 0.86
N GLU A 263 -5.17 -8.68 1.05
CA GLU A 263 -4.42 -7.77 0.17
C GLU A 263 -4.88 -7.76 -1.31
N MET A 264 -5.92 -8.50 -1.67
CA MET A 264 -6.50 -8.55 -3.01
C MET A 264 -7.92 -9.08 -2.96
N VAL A 265 -8.83 -8.37 -3.59
CA VAL A 265 -10.21 -8.81 -3.82
C VAL A 265 -10.50 -8.73 -5.32
N ASN A 266 -11.09 -9.76 -5.92
CA ASN A 266 -11.72 -9.68 -7.24
C ASN A 266 -13.24 -9.75 -7.04
N ASP A 267 -13.95 -8.71 -7.43
CA ASP A 267 -15.37 -8.54 -7.12
C ASP A 267 -16.16 -8.01 -8.32
N THR A 268 -17.48 -8.01 -8.19
CA THR A 268 -18.42 -7.38 -9.11
C THR A 268 -19.35 -6.47 -8.31
N LEU A 269 -19.41 -5.18 -8.68
CA LEU A 269 -20.28 -4.18 -8.05
C LEU A 269 -20.86 -3.26 -9.12
N GLY A 270 -22.16 -2.93 -9.03
CA GLY A 270 -22.82 -2.08 -10.01
C GLY A 270 -22.73 -2.59 -11.44
N GLY A 271 -22.58 -3.92 -11.61
CA GLY A 271 -22.43 -4.56 -12.91
C GLY A 271 -21.04 -4.42 -13.56
N ARG A 272 -20.02 -3.93 -12.82
CA ARG A 272 -18.62 -3.82 -13.26
C ARG A 272 -17.76 -4.82 -12.50
N ASP A 273 -16.89 -5.52 -13.22
CA ASP A 273 -15.88 -6.40 -12.65
C ASP A 273 -14.57 -5.64 -12.38
N PHE A 274 -13.97 -5.87 -11.22
CA PHE A 274 -12.71 -5.23 -10.85
C PHE A 274 -11.84 -6.10 -9.95
N GLY A 275 -10.57 -5.73 -9.85
CA GLY A 275 -9.66 -6.15 -8.81
C GLY A 275 -9.35 -4.99 -7.87
N MET A 276 -9.30 -5.27 -6.57
CA MET A 276 -8.99 -4.29 -5.53
C MET A 276 -7.75 -4.75 -4.74
N PRO A 277 -6.55 -4.37 -5.16
CA PRO A 277 -5.36 -4.54 -4.36
C PRO A 277 -5.37 -3.61 -3.14
N TYR A 278 -4.85 -4.10 -2.03
CA TYR A 278 -4.48 -3.29 -0.88
C TYR A 278 -3.01 -3.52 -0.54
N CYS A 279 -2.24 -2.45 -0.59
CA CYS A 279 -0.85 -2.46 -0.15
C CYS A 279 -0.78 -2.00 1.30
N THR A 280 -0.61 -2.92 2.22
CA THR A 280 -0.52 -2.62 3.66
C THR A 280 0.73 -1.80 4.02
N LEU A 281 1.78 -1.87 3.20
CA LEU A 281 3.04 -1.15 3.40
C LEU A 281 2.95 0.31 3.00
N CYS A 282 2.09 0.62 2.02
CA CYS A 282 1.90 1.95 1.47
C CYS A 282 0.53 2.57 1.78
N GLY A 283 -0.28 1.94 2.65
CA GLY A 283 -1.59 2.45 3.07
C GLY A 283 -2.59 2.61 1.92
N SER A 284 -2.42 1.89 0.80
CA SER A 284 -3.07 2.19 -0.48
C SER A 284 -4.04 1.08 -0.89
N ALA A 285 -5.32 1.42 -0.98
CA ALA A 285 -6.37 0.61 -1.60
C ALA A 285 -6.78 1.25 -2.93
N GLN A 286 -6.82 0.45 -4.00
CA GLN A 286 -7.20 0.92 -5.34
C GLN A 286 -8.21 -0.04 -5.97
N VAL A 287 -9.06 0.47 -6.84
CA VAL A 287 -9.97 -0.32 -7.68
C VAL A 287 -9.54 -0.20 -9.12
N TRP A 288 -9.33 -1.35 -9.77
CA TRP A 288 -8.95 -1.47 -11.16
C TRP A 288 -10.01 -2.29 -11.92
N PHE A 289 -10.74 -1.65 -12.85
CA PHE A 289 -11.72 -2.37 -13.67
C PHE A 289 -11.03 -3.41 -14.56
N THR A 290 -11.58 -4.63 -14.55
CA THR A 290 -11.06 -5.77 -15.30
C THR A 290 -11.98 -6.22 -16.43
N ASP A 291 -13.08 -5.51 -16.69
CA ASP A 291 -14.12 -5.82 -17.65
C ASP A 291 -14.14 -4.94 -18.90
N ASN A 292 -13.45 -3.79 -18.87
CA ASN A 292 -13.39 -2.84 -20.00
C ASN A 292 -12.09 -3.01 -20.80
N LEU A 293 -11.94 -4.16 -21.45
CA LEU A 293 -10.73 -4.52 -22.18
C LEU A 293 -10.99 -4.69 -23.68
N PRO A 294 -9.96 -4.56 -24.53
CA PRO A 294 -10.07 -4.82 -25.97
C PRO A 294 -10.60 -6.23 -26.27
N GLU A 295 -11.32 -6.36 -27.41
CA GLU A 295 -11.85 -7.65 -27.85
C GLU A 295 -10.73 -8.70 -27.98
N GLY A 296 -10.95 -9.86 -27.39
CA GLY A 296 -10.01 -10.99 -27.40
C GLY A 296 -9.06 -11.04 -26.20
N ILE A 297 -9.09 -10.05 -25.32
CA ILE A 297 -8.37 -10.08 -24.03
C ILE A 297 -9.30 -10.71 -22.99
N GLU A 298 -8.84 -11.79 -22.37
CA GLU A 298 -9.55 -12.41 -21.25
C GLU A 298 -9.48 -11.54 -20.00
N ARG A 299 -10.55 -11.51 -19.20
CA ARG A 299 -10.60 -10.77 -17.94
C ARG A 299 -9.41 -11.13 -17.03
N PRO A 300 -8.56 -10.19 -16.65
CA PRO A 300 -7.50 -10.43 -15.68
C PRO A 300 -8.06 -10.76 -14.31
N ILE A 301 -7.54 -11.82 -13.71
CA ILE A 301 -7.80 -12.16 -12.31
C ILE A 301 -6.55 -11.77 -11.53
N LEU A 302 -6.65 -10.69 -10.78
CA LEU A 302 -5.49 -10.10 -10.10
C LEU A 302 -5.08 -10.90 -8.86
N ARG A 303 -3.77 -10.99 -8.64
CA ARG A 303 -3.16 -11.76 -7.54
C ARG A 303 -1.95 -11.03 -6.96
N THR A 304 -1.59 -11.44 -5.75
CA THR A 304 -0.37 -11.00 -5.07
C THR A 304 0.82 -11.76 -5.62
N SER A 305 1.79 -11.05 -6.18
CA SER A 305 3.02 -11.66 -6.73
C SER A 305 4.05 -12.05 -5.65
N GLY A 306 3.93 -11.54 -4.44
CA GLY A 306 4.94 -11.63 -3.38
C GLY A 306 6.10 -10.65 -3.56
N LEU A 307 6.10 -9.86 -4.62
CA LEU A 307 7.12 -8.85 -4.94
C LEU A 307 6.66 -7.44 -4.57
N LEU A 308 7.63 -6.57 -4.33
CA LEU A 308 7.45 -5.16 -4.00
C LEU A 308 8.34 -4.31 -4.90
N THR A 309 7.85 -3.15 -5.33
CA THR A 309 8.65 -2.08 -5.94
C THR A 309 8.79 -0.94 -4.93
N ARG A 310 10.00 -0.63 -4.46
CA ARG A 310 10.24 0.40 -3.42
C ARG A 310 9.23 0.30 -2.27
N SER A 311 9.04 -0.89 -1.70
CA SER A 311 8.04 -1.20 -0.67
C SER A 311 6.57 -1.19 -1.11
N ASN A 312 6.26 -0.87 -2.36
CA ASN A 312 4.88 -0.95 -2.88
C ASN A 312 4.60 -2.32 -3.49
N LYS A 313 3.39 -2.81 -3.29
CA LYS A 313 2.94 -4.09 -3.83
C LYS A 313 3.07 -4.15 -5.35
N VAL A 314 3.56 -5.26 -5.86
CA VAL A 314 3.49 -5.64 -7.28
C VAL A 314 2.42 -6.72 -7.43
N MET A 315 1.46 -6.52 -8.30
CA MET A 315 0.44 -7.52 -8.62
C MET A 315 0.70 -8.20 -9.96
N TYR A 316 0.06 -9.32 -10.20
CA TYR A 316 0.06 -10.00 -11.49
C TYR A 316 -1.34 -10.58 -11.76
N GLU A 317 -1.57 -11.12 -12.95
CA GLU A 317 -2.82 -11.81 -13.26
C GLU A 317 -2.60 -13.28 -13.64
N LEU A 318 -3.59 -14.12 -13.33
CA LEU A 318 -3.46 -15.58 -13.38
C LEU A 318 -3.32 -16.17 -14.77
N ASN A 319 -3.96 -15.57 -15.81
CA ASN A 319 -4.13 -16.26 -17.11
C ASN A 319 -2.84 -16.25 -17.93
N THR A 320 -2.11 -15.14 -17.90
CA THR A 320 -0.90 -14.93 -18.73
C THR A 320 0.37 -14.71 -17.92
N ASN A 321 0.26 -14.62 -16.59
CA ASN A 321 1.34 -14.19 -15.67
C ASN A 321 1.87 -12.79 -15.97
N SER A 322 1.11 -11.92 -16.62
CA SER A 322 1.49 -10.54 -16.82
C SER A 322 1.54 -9.80 -15.49
N VAL A 323 2.66 -9.12 -15.23
CA VAL A 323 2.87 -8.30 -14.04
C VAL A 323 2.28 -6.92 -14.27
N PHE A 324 1.69 -6.36 -13.21
CA PHE A 324 1.08 -5.04 -13.24
C PHE A 324 1.66 -4.12 -12.17
N ASP A 325 1.78 -2.85 -12.53
CA ASP A 325 1.97 -1.77 -11.56
C ASP A 325 0.68 -1.58 -10.76
N THR A 326 0.79 -1.68 -9.44
CA THR A 326 -0.38 -1.53 -8.57
C THR A 326 -0.84 -0.07 -8.48
N PHE A 327 0.08 0.90 -8.61
CA PHE A 327 -0.25 2.33 -8.51
C PHE A 327 -0.86 2.91 -9.78
N LEU A 328 -0.38 2.48 -10.95
CA LEU A 328 -0.76 3.04 -12.24
C LEU A 328 -1.66 2.12 -13.07
N GLY A 329 -1.82 0.85 -12.67
CA GLY A 329 -2.63 -0.14 -13.37
C GLY A 329 -2.08 -0.57 -14.73
N ASN A 330 -0.81 -0.25 -15.03
CA ASN A 330 -0.16 -0.62 -16.29
C ASN A 330 0.31 -2.07 -16.24
N ALA A 331 0.12 -2.81 -17.32
CA ALA A 331 0.85 -4.05 -17.54
C ALA A 331 2.32 -3.74 -17.76
N LEU A 332 3.20 -4.45 -17.05
CA LEU A 332 4.66 -4.24 -17.05
C LEU A 332 5.42 -5.33 -17.78
N THR A 333 4.84 -6.53 -17.87
CA THR A 333 5.43 -7.69 -18.55
C THR A 333 4.35 -8.52 -19.24
N GLY A 334 4.77 -9.48 -20.04
CA GLY A 334 3.93 -10.52 -20.60
C GLY A 334 2.97 -10.08 -21.70
N PRO A 335 2.03 -10.96 -22.08
CA PRO A 335 1.10 -10.72 -23.18
C PRO A 335 0.24 -9.47 -23.02
N LEU A 336 -0.08 -9.07 -21.78
CA LEU A 336 -0.90 -7.88 -21.56
C LEU A 336 -0.12 -6.57 -21.74
N LEU A 337 1.20 -6.56 -21.49
CA LEU A 337 2.06 -5.47 -21.90
C LEU A 337 2.12 -5.35 -23.42
N GLU A 338 2.29 -6.47 -24.14
CA GLU A 338 2.32 -6.47 -25.61
C GLU A 338 0.99 -5.97 -26.21
N ALA A 339 -0.12 -6.23 -25.53
CA ALA A 339 -1.44 -5.70 -25.88
C ALA A 339 -1.66 -4.24 -25.46
N GLY A 340 -0.71 -3.64 -24.75
CA GLY A 340 -0.81 -2.25 -24.28
C GLY A 340 -1.89 -2.04 -23.21
N ILE A 341 -2.12 -3.04 -22.35
CA ILE A 341 -3.19 -2.96 -21.36
C ILE A 341 -2.79 -2.04 -20.22
N GLN A 342 -3.66 -1.06 -19.98
CA GLN A 342 -3.75 -0.26 -18.77
C GLN A 342 -5.16 -0.40 -18.23
N LEU A 343 -5.28 -0.78 -16.95
CA LEU A 343 -6.58 -0.91 -16.28
C LEU A 343 -7.13 0.48 -15.94
N GLU A 344 -8.44 0.62 -16.08
CA GLU A 344 -9.15 1.84 -15.70
C GLU A 344 -9.30 1.89 -14.17
N GLN A 345 -8.88 2.99 -13.54
CA GLN A 345 -8.99 3.19 -12.10
C GLN A 345 -10.38 3.71 -11.71
N HIS A 346 -10.82 3.39 -10.49
CA HIS A 346 -12.00 3.96 -9.87
C HIS A 346 -11.68 4.44 -8.45
N THR A 347 -12.41 5.45 -7.99
CA THR A 347 -12.24 6.06 -6.67
C THR A 347 -12.50 5.06 -5.53
N VAL A 348 -11.63 5.12 -4.52
CA VAL A 348 -11.80 4.44 -3.24
C VAL A 348 -11.78 5.49 -2.12
N VAL A 349 -12.77 5.46 -1.25
CA VAL A 349 -12.87 6.34 -0.09
C VAL A 349 -12.45 5.58 1.17
N THR A 350 -11.46 6.09 1.88
CA THR A 350 -11.14 5.59 3.22
C THR A 350 -12.00 6.33 4.24
N SER A 351 -12.83 5.58 4.98
CA SER A 351 -13.79 6.15 5.96
C SER A 351 -13.97 5.19 7.14
N SER A 352 -14.64 5.63 8.17
CA SER A 352 -15.15 4.73 9.20
C SER A 352 -16.45 4.04 8.74
N TRP A 353 -16.70 2.83 9.23
CA TRP A 353 -17.94 2.10 8.96
C TRP A 353 -19.18 2.89 9.34
N GLY A 354 -19.15 3.57 10.51
CA GLY A 354 -20.28 4.37 10.99
C GLY A 354 -20.65 5.47 10.02
N ALA A 355 -19.67 6.28 9.63
CA ALA A 355 -19.90 7.42 8.74
C ALA A 355 -20.28 6.96 7.32
N TRP A 356 -19.59 5.93 6.78
CA TRP A 356 -19.92 5.37 5.48
C TRP A 356 -21.34 4.78 5.41
N SER A 357 -21.74 3.99 6.42
CA SER A 357 -23.06 3.36 6.45
C SER A 357 -24.20 4.36 6.71
N GLU A 358 -23.91 5.52 7.30
CA GLU A 358 -24.87 6.63 7.42
C GLU A 358 -25.07 7.34 6.07
N GLU A 359 -23.99 7.59 5.33
CA GLU A 359 -24.04 8.19 3.98
C GLU A 359 -24.65 7.23 2.96
N HIS A 360 -24.34 5.92 3.06
CA HIS A 360 -24.78 4.87 2.15
C HIS A 360 -25.61 3.81 2.89
N PRO A 361 -26.88 4.08 3.27
CA PRO A 361 -27.65 3.17 4.13
C PRO A 361 -27.99 1.80 3.47
N ASP A 362 -27.90 1.73 2.14
CA ASP A 362 -28.09 0.49 1.37
C ASP A 362 -26.77 -0.21 1.02
N THR A 363 -25.64 0.26 1.57
CA THR A 363 -24.32 -0.35 1.31
C THR A 363 -24.30 -1.80 1.80
N THR A 364 -23.50 -2.60 1.13
CA THR A 364 -23.12 -3.93 1.63
C THR A 364 -21.70 -3.87 2.19
N VAL A 365 -21.35 -4.82 3.04
CA VAL A 365 -19.99 -4.94 3.57
C VAL A 365 -19.45 -6.34 3.35
N LEU A 366 -18.20 -6.41 2.89
CA LEU A 366 -17.47 -7.67 2.74
C LEU A 366 -17.32 -8.34 4.11
N VAL A 367 -17.64 -9.62 4.16
CA VAL A 367 -17.47 -10.47 5.33
C VAL A 367 -16.64 -11.69 4.97
N GLU A 368 -15.82 -12.11 5.89
CA GLU A 368 -15.04 -13.32 5.74
C GLU A 368 -14.75 -13.96 7.10
N GLU A 369 -14.96 -15.27 7.19
CA GLU A 369 -14.42 -16.05 8.29
C GLU A 369 -12.91 -16.21 8.07
N LEU A 370 -12.11 -15.73 9.02
CA LEU A 370 -10.66 -15.90 8.99
C LEU A 370 -10.26 -17.36 9.19
N ALA A 371 -10.41 -18.16 8.15
CA ALA A 371 -9.93 -19.53 8.10
C ALA A 371 -8.40 -19.66 8.26
N LEU A 372 -7.66 -18.54 8.21
CA LEU A 372 -6.21 -18.53 8.18
C LEU A 372 -5.56 -18.46 9.56
N GLY A 373 -6.32 -18.32 10.65
CA GLY A 373 -5.78 -18.19 12.00
C GLY A 373 -4.86 -16.98 12.18
N ARG A 374 -4.96 -15.97 11.31
CA ARG A 374 -4.24 -14.71 11.43
C ARG A 374 -5.02 -13.77 12.33
N ASP A 375 -4.32 -13.12 13.26
CA ASP A 375 -4.86 -12.05 14.06
C ASP A 375 -5.00 -10.79 13.19
N PHE A 376 -6.15 -10.15 13.22
CA PHE A 376 -6.36 -8.89 12.54
C PHE A 376 -5.51 -7.75 13.12
N ASP A 377 -5.17 -7.82 14.40
CA ASP A 377 -4.33 -6.83 15.06
C ASP A 377 -2.83 -6.98 14.72
N PHE A 378 -2.48 -7.93 13.87
CA PHE A 378 -1.08 -8.22 13.51
C PHE A 378 -0.30 -6.99 13.01
N ARG A 379 -1.01 -6.00 12.46
CA ARG A 379 -0.41 -4.81 11.86
C ARG A 379 -0.85 -3.49 12.50
N ALA A 380 -1.49 -3.53 13.66
CA ALA A 380 -2.08 -2.37 14.33
C ALA A 380 -1.12 -1.18 14.53
N ASN A 381 0.20 -1.44 14.63
CA ASN A 381 1.22 -0.40 14.83
C ASN A 381 2.09 -0.16 13.58
N ARG A 382 1.77 -0.78 12.45
CA ARG A 382 2.60 -0.70 11.24
C ARG A 382 2.76 0.73 10.72
N ASP A 383 1.70 1.51 10.80
CA ASP A 383 1.64 2.86 10.28
C ASP A 383 2.38 3.89 11.18
N ALA A 384 2.83 3.45 12.37
CA ALA A 384 3.52 4.31 13.35
C ALA A 384 5.04 4.07 13.40
N ASP A 385 5.52 2.94 12.87
CA ASP A 385 6.92 2.49 13.04
C ASP A 385 7.81 2.78 11.81
N GLY A 386 7.28 3.44 10.80
CA GLY A 386 7.97 3.71 9.54
C GLY A 386 7.96 2.53 8.56
N PRO A 387 8.49 2.69 7.34
CA PRO A 387 8.60 1.65 6.33
C PRO A 387 9.44 0.47 6.81
N ILE A 388 8.93 -0.75 6.67
CA ILE A 388 9.64 -1.98 7.08
C ILE A 388 10.48 -2.61 5.96
N PHE A 389 10.36 -2.09 4.75
CA PHE A 389 11.15 -2.46 3.58
C PHE A 389 11.89 -1.23 3.04
N PRO A 390 13.00 -1.43 2.32
CA PRO A 390 13.74 -0.34 1.71
C PRO A 390 12.88 0.49 0.78
N ILE A 391 12.95 1.81 0.92
CA ILE A 391 12.26 2.78 0.07
C ILE A 391 13.24 3.75 -0.62
N GLY A 392 14.48 3.82 -0.17
CA GLY A 392 15.47 4.76 -0.66
C GLY A 392 15.25 6.18 -0.14
N ASP A 393 15.56 7.16 -0.97
CA ASP A 393 15.25 8.56 -0.71
C ASP A 393 13.75 8.85 -0.84
N VAL A 394 13.29 9.81 -0.06
CA VAL A 394 11.89 10.23 -0.01
C VAL A 394 11.78 11.73 -0.07
N ASP A 395 10.68 12.22 -0.59
CA ASP A 395 10.35 13.63 -0.58
C ASP A 395 10.09 14.11 0.87
N PRO A 396 10.86 15.07 1.40
CA PRO A 396 10.77 15.49 2.80
C PRO A 396 9.63 16.47 3.08
N ARG A 397 8.81 16.85 2.10
CA ARG A 397 7.70 17.80 2.30
C ARG A 397 6.68 17.30 3.32
N LEU A 398 6.46 15.97 3.41
CA LEU A 398 5.69 15.35 4.49
C LEU A 398 6.48 14.21 5.13
N ASP A 399 6.06 13.78 6.31
CA ASP A 399 6.58 12.54 6.90
C ASP A 399 6.14 11.34 6.05
N VAL A 400 6.97 10.30 6.03
CA VAL A 400 6.89 9.18 5.07
C VAL A 400 5.54 8.45 5.07
N GLN A 401 4.88 8.37 6.22
CA GLN A 401 3.59 7.68 6.38
C GLN A 401 2.40 8.63 6.61
N GLU A 402 2.53 9.92 6.24
CA GLU A 402 1.37 10.79 6.17
C GLU A 402 0.45 10.38 5.03
N ASP A 403 -0.86 10.35 5.33
CA ASP A 403 -1.89 10.00 4.35
C ASP A 403 -2.14 11.15 3.39
N VAL A 404 -2.11 10.86 2.09
CA VAL A 404 -2.48 11.80 1.04
C VAL A 404 -3.54 11.19 0.11
N LEU A 405 -4.48 12.02 -0.35
CA LEU A 405 -5.34 11.70 -1.49
C LEU A 405 -4.63 12.17 -2.75
N GLY A 406 -4.18 11.23 -3.55
CA GLY A 406 -3.48 11.48 -4.81
C GLY A 406 -4.43 11.49 -6.01
N ILE A 407 -4.21 12.43 -6.92
CA ILE A 407 -5.02 12.65 -8.13
C ILE A 407 -4.08 12.94 -9.29
N ILE A 408 -4.36 12.36 -10.45
CA ILE A 408 -3.72 12.74 -11.72
C ILE A 408 -4.68 13.66 -12.46
N ARG A 409 -4.26 14.90 -12.71
CA ARG A 409 -5.04 15.88 -13.47
C ARG A 409 -5.23 15.44 -14.91
N GLU A 410 -6.16 16.07 -15.63
CA GLU A 410 -6.41 15.78 -17.05
C GLU A 410 -5.18 16.01 -17.97
N ASP A 411 -4.28 16.91 -17.58
CA ASP A 411 -3.03 17.18 -18.30
C ASP A 411 -1.89 16.18 -17.94
N GLY A 412 -2.17 15.23 -17.07
CA GLY A 412 -1.23 14.21 -16.59
C GLY A 412 -0.36 14.66 -15.40
N THR A 413 -0.53 15.88 -14.88
CA THR A 413 0.24 16.33 -13.72
C THR A 413 -0.36 15.82 -12.40
N PRO A 414 0.46 15.29 -11.48
CA PRO A 414 -0.03 14.78 -10.21
C PRO A 414 -0.22 15.88 -9.17
N ILE A 415 -1.21 15.69 -8.29
CA ILE A 415 -1.41 16.49 -7.09
C ILE A 415 -1.78 15.57 -5.92
N ALA A 416 -1.26 15.87 -4.73
CA ALA A 416 -1.59 15.22 -3.49
C ALA A 416 -2.26 16.20 -2.53
N PHE A 417 -3.32 15.76 -1.86
CA PHE A 417 -3.98 16.50 -0.79
C PHE A 417 -3.69 15.79 0.54
N HIS A 418 -3.03 16.48 1.48
CA HIS A 418 -2.80 15.92 2.81
C HIS A 418 -4.13 15.69 3.54
N VAL A 419 -4.46 14.43 3.81
CA VAL A 419 -5.80 13.98 4.23
C VAL A 419 -6.25 14.67 5.51
N ASN A 420 -5.41 14.65 6.55
CA ASN A 420 -5.76 15.24 7.86
C ASN A 420 -5.99 16.76 7.77
N SER A 421 -5.19 17.47 6.97
CA SER A 421 -5.36 18.91 6.73
C SER A 421 -6.67 19.20 5.96
N ALA A 422 -6.97 18.37 4.96
CA ALA A 422 -8.18 18.53 4.17
C ALA A 422 -9.45 18.29 5.01
N ILE A 423 -9.48 17.21 5.79
CA ILE A 423 -10.60 16.92 6.70
C ILE A 423 -10.78 18.07 7.71
N GLY A 424 -9.68 18.54 8.33
CA GLY A 424 -9.75 19.62 9.31
C GLY A 424 -10.29 20.93 8.72
N ALA A 425 -9.81 21.31 7.53
CA ALA A 425 -10.28 22.51 6.83
C ALA A 425 -11.76 22.42 6.45
N LEU A 426 -12.21 21.27 5.91
CA LEU A 426 -13.60 21.04 5.54
C LEU A 426 -14.52 21.06 6.76
N GLN A 427 -14.12 20.46 7.87
CA GLN A 427 -14.86 20.48 9.13
C GLN A 427 -14.93 21.87 9.75
N ALA A 428 -13.93 22.73 9.52
CA ALA A 428 -13.94 24.14 9.88
C ALA A 428 -14.79 25.01 8.92
N GLY A 429 -15.46 24.41 7.93
CA GLY A 429 -16.33 25.09 6.96
C GLY A 429 -15.58 25.75 5.81
N GLN A 430 -14.29 25.47 5.63
CA GLN A 430 -13.54 25.95 4.48
C GLN A 430 -13.85 25.10 3.22
N THR A 431 -13.69 25.70 2.04
CA THR A 431 -13.75 25.01 0.77
C THR A 431 -12.34 24.79 0.25
N ILE A 432 -12.08 23.60 -0.30
CA ILE A 432 -10.81 23.26 -0.93
C ILE A 432 -11.06 23.08 -2.41
N SER A 433 -10.49 23.97 -3.23
CA SER A 433 -10.59 23.93 -4.68
C SER A 433 -9.26 24.31 -5.30
N VAL A 434 -8.70 23.43 -6.11
CA VAL A 434 -7.42 23.62 -6.82
C VAL A 434 -7.61 23.18 -8.27
N ASP A 435 -7.44 24.08 -9.22
CA ASP A 435 -7.52 23.80 -10.66
C ASP A 435 -8.78 23.03 -11.11
N GLY A 436 -9.94 23.34 -10.51
CA GLY A 436 -11.21 22.65 -10.79
C GLY A 436 -11.40 21.31 -10.07
N ILE A 437 -10.45 20.93 -9.21
CA ILE A 437 -10.57 19.79 -8.30
C ILE A 437 -11.11 20.31 -6.97
N ASN A 438 -12.29 19.86 -6.58
CA ASN A 438 -12.93 20.22 -5.31
C ASN A 438 -12.87 19.02 -4.38
N ILE A 439 -12.27 19.20 -3.20
CA ILE A 439 -12.23 18.17 -2.17
C ILE A 439 -13.46 18.30 -1.27
N VAL A 440 -14.15 17.19 -1.08
CA VAL A 440 -15.37 17.10 -0.27
C VAL A 440 -15.27 15.95 0.72
N LEU A 441 -16.03 16.04 1.82
CA LEU A 441 -16.17 14.91 2.74
C LEU A 441 -17.01 13.81 2.07
N SER A 442 -16.65 12.55 2.36
CA SER A 442 -17.45 11.36 2.06
C SER A 442 -17.29 10.40 3.25
N GLY A 443 -18.39 10.16 3.95
CA GLY A 443 -18.31 9.67 5.31
C GLY A 443 -17.52 10.64 6.20
N ASP A 444 -16.51 10.15 6.87
CA ASP A 444 -15.51 10.95 7.60
C ASP A 444 -14.14 11.02 6.88
N GLY A 445 -14.05 10.45 5.67
CA GLY A 445 -12.93 10.60 4.74
C GLY A 445 -13.14 11.72 3.72
N ILE A 446 -12.33 11.70 2.66
CA ILE A 446 -12.40 12.70 1.58
C ILE A 446 -12.42 12.04 0.21
N ARG A 447 -13.05 12.73 -0.75
CA ARG A 447 -12.97 12.43 -2.18
C ARG A 447 -12.87 13.72 -3.00
N ALA A 448 -12.55 13.59 -4.27
CA ALA A 448 -12.46 14.70 -5.21
C ALA A 448 -13.63 14.69 -6.19
N ILE A 449 -14.15 15.89 -6.50
CA ILE A 449 -15.18 16.11 -7.52
C ILE A 449 -14.79 17.29 -8.43
N ASP A 450 -15.32 17.30 -9.64
CA ASP A 450 -15.22 18.45 -10.52
C ASP A 450 -16.23 19.59 -10.17
N ASP A 451 -16.23 20.68 -10.91
CA ASP A 451 -17.14 21.80 -10.70
C ASP A 451 -18.62 21.46 -11.00
N ASP A 452 -18.87 20.40 -11.75
CA ASP A 452 -20.21 19.89 -12.04
C ASP A 452 -20.68 18.83 -11.02
N GLY A 453 -19.80 18.45 -10.07
CA GLY A 453 -20.05 17.46 -9.02
C GLY A 453 -19.81 16.01 -9.44
N ASN A 454 -19.17 15.78 -10.60
CA ASN A 454 -18.78 14.43 -10.99
C ASN A 454 -17.51 14.00 -10.25
N ASP A 455 -17.38 12.70 -9.99
CA ASP A 455 -16.25 12.14 -9.31
C ASP A 455 -14.95 12.31 -10.12
N ILE A 456 -13.89 12.76 -9.46
CA ILE A 456 -12.52 12.76 -10.00
C ILE A 456 -11.80 11.59 -9.34
N VAL A 457 -11.26 10.70 -10.16
CA VAL A 457 -10.57 9.51 -9.69
C VAL A 457 -9.37 9.88 -8.83
N GLY A 458 -9.35 9.34 -7.62
CA GLY A 458 -8.25 9.47 -6.68
C GLY A 458 -8.18 8.28 -5.74
N HIS A 459 -7.03 8.11 -5.10
CA HIS A 459 -6.86 7.11 -4.06
C HIS A 459 -5.95 7.62 -2.94
N GLN A 460 -6.22 7.13 -1.74
CA GLN A 460 -5.40 7.44 -0.57
C GLN A 460 -4.21 6.50 -0.49
N SER A 461 -3.05 7.05 -0.12
CA SER A 461 -1.82 6.30 0.15
C SER A 461 -0.91 7.07 1.10
N PHE A 462 0.13 6.42 1.61
CA PHE A 462 1.20 7.11 2.31
C PHE A 462 2.02 7.99 1.36
N TRP A 463 2.52 9.10 1.89
CA TRP A 463 3.28 10.10 1.14
C TRP A 463 4.48 9.53 0.41
N PHE A 464 5.29 8.66 1.07
CA PHE A 464 6.45 8.07 0.40
C PHE A 464 6.05 7.31 -0.87
N ALA A 465 4.93 6.57 -0.81
CA ALA A 465 4.44 5.79 -1.93
C ALA A 465 3.97 6.70 -3.07
N TRP A 466 3.10 7.68 -2.77
CA TRP A 466 2.61 8.61 -3.77
C TRP A 466 3.75 9.39 -4.44
N SER A 467 4.63 10.01 -3.65
CA SER A 467 5.68 10.89 -4.17
C SER A 467 6.75 10.14 -4.99
N GLN A 468 7.01 8.87 -4.70
CA GLN A 468 7.95 8.06 -5.48
C GLN A 468 7.41 7.59 -6.82
N PHE A 469 6.09 7.42 -6.96
CA PHE A 469 5.46 7.13 -8.24
C PHE A 469 5.11 8.41 -9.03
N ASN A 470 5.09 9.56 -8.38
CA ASN A 470 4.71 10.86 -8.91
C ASN A 470 5.70 11.93 -8.43
N GLU A 471 6.95 11.89 -8.92
CA GLU A 471 8.07 12.71 -8.41
C GLU A 471 7.82 14.22 -8.49
N ASP A 472 7.11 14.70 -9.51
CA ASP A 472 6.80 16.13 -9.70
C ASP A 472 5.42 16.51 -9.10
N THR A 473 4.92 15.76 -8.13
CA THR A 473 3.59 16.00 -7.56
C THR A 473 3.49 17.34 -6.85
N ASP A 474 2.42 18.08 -7.12
CA ASP A 474 2.02 19.20 -6.26
C ASP A 474 1.53 18.68 -4.91
N LEU A 475 1.62 19.51 -3.88
CA LEU A 475 1.12 19.18 -2.54
C LEU A 475 0.20 20.30 -2.04
N TRP A 476 -0.99 19.91 -1.58
CA TRP A 476 -1.90 20.79 -0.86
C TRP A 476 -2.00 20.39 0.62
N PRO A 477 -1.97 21.34 1.58
CA PRO A 477 -1.66 22.75 1.36
C PRO A 477 -0.20 22.97 0.93
N GLU A 478 0.04 24.06 0.20
CA GLU A 478 1.41 24.42 -0.21
C GLU A 478 2.32 24.61 1.02
N VAL A 479 3.54 24.08 0.95
CA VAL A 479 4.55 24.14 2.03
C VAL A 479 5.45 25.34 1.86
#